data_bfce549d21b2de00913240eee800c948
#
_entry.id   bfce549d21b2de00913240eee800c948
#
_cell.length_a   1.000
_cell.length_b   1.000
_cell.length_c   1.000
_cell.angle_alpha   90.00
_cell.angle_beta   90.00
_cell.angle_gamma   90.00
#
_symmetry.space_group_name_H-M   'P 1'
#
loop_
_entity.id
_entity.type
_entity.pdbx_description
1 polymer ?
#
loop_
_entity_poly.entity_id
_entity_poly.type
_entity_poly.pdbx_seq_one_letter_code
_entity_poly.pdbx_strand_id
1 'polypeptide(L)'
;MSATLSDRVAAMAGQSPRAEVVAFARMLAAEAGAAAVLFYGSNLRTGSLEGVLDFYLLLPGPQRERIWPRVSYREWAQGGIVLRAKIAALSLEQFARAAAGRSRDTTIWARFVQPSALVWSGDDAARLQVWAAIAEAAKTAARLAAALGPDSGTAEEFWRALFRATYRAEFRIEKPGRENSILTADPAHFEGLLPLAWEAQGLEFTREGTLLRPHLPESERRSLLRWWSLRRRAGKPLNILRLAKATTTFEGAASYGAWKLERHTGLTLEVTPFRKRHPLLAMPGAAWALWRARRRSSQRARRG
;
A
#
# COMPACT_ATOMS: atom_id res chain seq x y z
N MET A 1 3.03 32.75 4.77
CA MET A 1 2.94 31.98 3.52
C MET A 1 2.18 30.69 3.81
N SER A 2 1.14 30.40 3.06
CA SER A 2 0.41 29.13 3.19
C SER A 2 1.33 27.97 2.77
N ALA A 3 1.35 26.86 3.53
CA ALA A 3 2.14 25.70 3.16
C ALA A 3 1.60 25.10 1.84
N THR A 4 2.49 24.78 0.92
CA THR A 4 2.14 24.14 -0.36
C THR A 4 1.87 22.64 -0.16
N LEU A 5 1.25 21.99 -1.16
CA LEU A 5 1.12 20.53 -1.17
C LEU A 5 2.48 19.83 -1.07
N SER A 6 3.49 20.36 -1.73
CA SER A 6 4.86 19.81 -1.70
C SER A 6 5.49 19.91 -0.31
N ASP A 7 5.35 21.05 0.37
CA ASP A 7 5.85 21.23 1.74
C ASP A 7 5.15 20.26 2.70
N ARG A 8 3.83 20.11 2.55
CA ARG A 8 3.06 19.17 3.37
C ARG A 8 3.48 17.74 3.15
N VAL A 9 3.66 17.31 1.89
CA VAL A 9 4.12 15.97 1.56
C VAL A 9 5.52 15.72 2.12
N ALA A 10 6.44 16.68 1.97
CA ALA A 10 7.79 16.59 2.52
C ALA A 10 7.77 16.42 4.05
N ALA A 11 6.97 17.23 4.74
CA ALA A 11 6.81 17.14 6.20
C ALA A 11 6.23 15.81 6.66
N MET A 12 5.21 15.29 5.96
CA MET A 12 4.53 14.05 6.34
C MET A 12 5.34 12.81 5.98
N ALA A 13 5.85 12.72 4.75
CA ALA A 13 6.65 11.59 4.30
C ALA A 13 8.09 11.61 4.86
N GLY A 14 8.57 12.76 5.33
CA GLY A 14 9.88 12.92 5.98
C GLY A 14 9.91 12.49 7.45
N GLN A 15 8.78 12.13 8.05
CA GLN A 15 8.76 11.64 9.43
C GLN A 15 9.50 10.30 9.53
N SER A 16 10.45 10.22 10.46
CA SER A 16 11.20 8.99 10.70
C SER A 16 10.42 8.05 11.62
N PRO A 17 10.13 6.81 11.19
CA PRO A 17 9.63 5.79 12.08
C PRO A 17 10.75 5.31 13.03
N ARG A 18 10.47 4.24 13.78
CA ARG A 18 11.41 3.62 14.69
C ARG A 18 12.75 3.28 14.02
N ALA A 19 13.85 3.39 14.76
CA ALA A 19 15.21 3.16 14.27
C ALA A 19 15.40 1.76 13.64
N GLU A 20 14.72 0.75 14.20
CA GLU A 20 14.76 -0.63 13.70
C GLU A 20 14.17 -0.74 12.30
N VAL A 21 13.09 0.01 12.00
CA VAL A 21 12.47 0.06 10.68
C VAL A 21 13.41 0.74 9.68
N VAL A 22 14.06 1.84 10.09
CA VAL A 22 15.04 2.54 9.25
C VAL A 22 16.24 1.67 8.95
N ALA A 23 16.76 0.96 9.95
CA ALA A 23 17.90 0.05 9.78
C ALA A 23 17.55 -1.11 8.84
N PHE A 24 16.35 -1.70 9.00
CA PHE A 24 15.87 -2.75 8.09
C PHE A 24 15.71 -2.22 6.66
N ALA A 25 15.13 -1.02 6.48
CA ALA A 25 15.00 -0.39 5.17
C ALA A 25 16.35 -0.16 4.48
N ARG A 26 17.38 0.27 5.23
CA ARG A 26 18.76 0.44 4.71
C ARG A 26 19.34 -0.88 4.21
N MET A 27 19.18 -1.96 4.99
CA MET A 27 19.63 -3.29 4.59
C MET A 27 18.91 -3.74 3.31
N LEU A 28 17.59 -3.61 3.24
CA LEU A 28 16.81 -3.95 2.04
C LEU A 28 17.22 -3.11 0.83
N ALA A 29 17.51 -1.82 1.02
CA ALA A 29 17.96 -0.93 -0.03
C ALA A 29 19.32 -1.37 -0.60
N ALA A 30 20.27 -1.71 0.28
CA ALA A 30 21.59 -2.18 -0.12
C ALA A 30 21.52 -3.50 -0.90
N GLU A 31 20.73 -4.48 -0.42
CA GLU A 31 20.54 -5.77 -1.10
C GLU A 31 19.92 -5.62 -2.51
N ALA A 32 18.97 -4.71 -2.66
CA ALA A 32 18.23 -4.53 -3.91
C ALA A 32 18.84 -3.49 -4.85
N GLY A 33 19.83 -2.70 -4.42
CA GLY A 33 20.30 -1.53 -5.15
C GLY A 33 19.18 -0.51 -5.38
N ALA A 34 18.33 -0.29 -4.36
CA ALA A 34 17.19 0.60 -4.48
C ALA A 34 17.63 2.07 -4.53
N ALA A 35 16.87 2.94 -5.21
CA ALA A 35 17.04 4.39 -5.17
C ALA A 35 16.34 5.00 -3.95
N ALA A 36 15.23 4.38 -3.49
CA ALA A 36 14.51 4.84 -2.30
C ALA A 36 13.68 3.70 -1.70
N VAL A 37 13.33 3.83 -0.42
CA VAL A 37 12.45 2.88 0.31
C VAL A 37 11.35 3.65 1.02
N LEU A 38 10.11 3.27 0.73
CA LEU A 38 8.91 3.76 1.42
C LEU A 38 8.41 2.71 2.40
N PHE A 39 8.03 3.15 3.59
CA PHE A 39 7.34 2.37 4.61
C PHE A 39 5.90 2.85 4.75
N TYR A 40 4.95 1.92 4.89
CA TYR A 40 3.52 2.26 4.94
C TYR A 40 2.72 1.20 5.71
N GLY A 41 1.41 1.40 5.79
CA GLY A 41 0.51 0.40 6.38
C GLY A 41 0.24 0.60 7.86
N SER A 42 -0.32 -0.44 8.50
CA SER A 42 -0.75 -0.36 9.90
C SER A 42 0.40 -0.12 10.87
N ASN A 43 1.55 -0.74 10.63
CA ASN A 43 2.73 -0.61 11.49
C ASN A 43 3.30 0.82 11.50
N LEU A 44 3.20 1.56 10.38
CA LEU A 44 3.57 2.97 10.37
C LEU A 44 2.68 3.78 11.32
N ARG A 45 1.36 3.54 11.28
CA ARG A 45 0.39 4.27 12.12
C ARG A 45 0.47 3.90 13.60
N THR A 46 0.72 2.64 13.91
CA THR A 46 0.75 2.15 15.32
C THR A 46 2.11 2.22 15.96
N GLY A 47 3.20 2.40 15.19
CA GLY A 47 4.57 2.29 15.67
C GLY A 47 4.98 0.87 16.08
N SER A 48 4.12 -0.14 15.85
CA SER A 48 4.38 -1.52 16.22
C SER A 48 5.42 -2.17 15.30
N LEU A 49 6.31 -2.97 15.85
CA LEU A 49 7.22 -3.86 15.12
C LEU A 49 6.65 -5.26 14.94
N GLU A 50 5.52 -5.55 15.58
CA GLU A 50 4.88 -6.86 15.49
C GLU A 50 4.21 -7.07 14.14
N GLY A 51 4.22 -8.31 13.67
CA GLY A 51 3.60 -8.69 12.41
C GLY A 51 4.53 -8.50 11.22
N VAL A 52 4.00 -7.95 10.15
CA VAL A 52 4.74 -7.74 8.90
C VAL A 52 4.77 -6.27 8.56
N LEU A 53 5.97 -5.76 8.39
CA LEU A 53 6.25 -4.40 7.95
C LEU A 53 6.09 -4.32 6.42
N ASP A 54 5.36 -3.35 5.93
CA ASP A 54 5.09 -3.18 4.50
C ASP A 54 6.04 -2.14 3.89
N PHE A 55 6.91 -2.57 2.96
CA PHE A 55 7.84 -1.70 2.26
C PHE A 55 7.59 -1.66 0.75
N TYR A 56 7.86 -0.49 0.16
CA TYR A 56 8.07 -0.34 -1.28
C TYR A 56 9.53 0.00 -1.55
N LEU A 57 10.20 -0.83 -2.35
CA LEU A 57 11.53 -0.56 -2.86
C LEU A 57 11.41 0.04 -4.25
N LEU A 58 11.92 1.26 -4.41
CA LEU A 58 11.91 1.99 -5.66
C LEU A 58 13.29 1.84 -6.31
N LEU A 59 13.34 1.10 -7.39
CA LEU A 59 14.57 0.74 -8.08
C LEU A 59 14.96 1.82 -9.10
N PRO A 60 16.26 2.05 -9.34
CA PRO A 60 16.71 2.93 -10.40
C PRO A 60 16.46 2.32 -11.80
N GLY A 61 16.44 3.19 -12.82
CA GLY A 61 16.26 2.80 -14.20
C GLY A 61 14.85 2.43 -14.61
N PRO A 62 14.66 1.91 -15.84
CA PRO A 62 13.34 1.66 -16.40
C PRO A 62 12.68 0.42 -15.80
N GLN A 63 11.35 0.40 -15.83
CA GLN A 63 10.56 -0.76 -15.39
C GLN A 63 10.75 -1.93 -16.36
N ARG A 64 11.38 -3.01 -15.89
CA ARG A 64 11.66 -4.20 -16.71
C ARG A 64 10.49 -5.18 -16.76
N GLU A 65 9.74 -5.31 -15.68
CA GLU A 65 8.65 -6.28 -15.55
C GLU A 65 7.31 -5.69 -15.98
N ARG A 66 6.58 -6.38 -16.86
CA ARG A 66 5.23 -5.97 -17.31
C ARG A 66 4.20 -6.05 -16.19
N ILE A 67 4.33 -7.05 -15.31
CA ILE A 67 3.46 -7.23 -14.13
C ILE A 67 4.27 -6.81 -12.91
N TRP A 68 3.94 -5.67 -12.35
CA TRP A 68 4.57 -5.06 -11.19
C TRP A 68 3.52 -4.79 -10.09
N PRO A 69 3.93 -4.59 -8.82
CA PRO A 69 5.28 -4.75 -8.29
C PRO A 69 5.68 -6.22 -8.19
N ARG A 70 7.00 -6.48 -8.12
CA ARG A 70 7.52 -7.77 -7.67
C ARG A 70 7.36 -7.83 -6.15
N VAL A 71 6.79 -8.90 -5.63
CA VAL A 71 6.56 -9.06 -4.20
C VAL A 71 7.51 -10.12 -3.64
N SER A 72 8.12 -9.82 -2.47
CA SER A 72 8.97 -10.76 -1.73
C SER A 72 8.76 -10.61 -0.24
N TYR A 73 9.29 -11.55 0.55
CA TYR A 73 9.26 -11.56 2.01
C TYR A 73 10.67 -11.75 2.54
N ARG A 74 11.00 -11.01 3.58
CA ARG A 74 12.28 -11.10 4.30
C ARG A 74 12.05 -11.12 5.80
N GLU A 75 12.90 -11.87 6.48
CA GLU A 75 13.06 -11.81 7.92
C GLU A 75 14.48 -11.32 8.24
N TRP A 76 14.57 -10.50 9.26
CA TRP A 76 15.82 -9.94 9.71
C TRP A 76 15.89 -9.96 11.23
N ALA A 77 16.86 -10.70 11.75
CA ALA A 77 17.12 -10.78 13.19
C ALA A 77 18.17 -9.75 13.58
N GLN A 78 17.81 -8.85 14.49
CA GLN A 78 18.72 -7.84 15.03
C GLN A 78 18.33 -7.53 16.47
N GLY A 79 19.33 -7.48 17.37
CA GLY A 79 19.11 -7.08 18.76
C GLY A 79 18.10 -7.95 19.53
N GLY A 80 18.03 -9.24 19.23
CA GLY A 80 17.10 -10.18 19.89
C GLY A 80 15.65 -10.15 19.36
N ILE A 81 15.34 -9.28 18.38
CA ILE A 81 14.03 -9.21 17.71
C ILE A 81 14.12 -9.70 16.28
N VAL A 82 13.05 -10.35 15.80
CA VAL A 82 12.91 -10.76 14.40
C VAL A 82 11.89 -9.87 13.72
N LEU A 83 12.39 -8.99 12.86
CA LEU A 83 11.55 -8.16 11.98
C LEU A 83 11.17 -8.93 10.72
N ARG A 84 9.96 -8.73 10.25
CA ARG A 84 9.42 -9.37 9.06
C ARG A 84 8.92 -8.32 8.09
N ALA A 85 9.33 -8.44 6.84
CA ALA A 85 8.96 -7.49 5.79
C ALA A 85 8.25 -8.17 4.64
N LYS A 86 7.17 -7.54 4.18
CA LYS A 86 6.60 -7.73 2.86
C LYS A 86 7.06 -6.59 1.99
N ILE A 87 7.70 -6.92 0.91
CA ILE A 87 8.40 -5.98 0.05
C ILE A 87 7.72 -5.97 -1.31
N ALA A 88 7.39 -4.79 -1.80
CA ALA A 88 6.92 -4.57 -3.15
C ALA A 88 7.97 -3.75 -3.91
N ALA A 89 8.57 -4.30 -4.97
CA ALA A 89 9.62 -3.65 -5.74
C ALA A 89 9.12 -3.28 -7.15
N LEU A 90 9.42 -2.04 -7.58
CA LEU A 90 9.20 -1.53 -8.93
C LEU A 90 10.16 -0.36 -9.19
N SER A 91 10.29 0.09 -10.44
CA SER A 91 11.15 1.25 -10.71
C SER A 91 10.52 2.55 -10.17
N LEU A 92 11.38 3.50 -9.77
CA LEU A 92 10.96 4.84 -9.34
C LEU A 92 10.19 5.56 -10.46
N GLU A 93 10.61 5.39 -11.72
CA GLU A 93 9.89 5.93 -12.88
C GLU A 93 8.45 5.38 -12.97
N GLN A 94 8.29 4.04 -12.83
CA GLN A 94 6.96 3.42 -12.87
C GLN A 94 6.10 3.82 -11.67
N PHE A 95 6.71 3.99 -10.51
CA PHE A 95 6.04 4.51 -9.32
C PHE A 95 5.49 5.93 -9.59
N ALA A 96 6.31 6.84 -10.06
CA ALA A 96 5.91 8.20 -10.39
C ALA A 96 4.82 8.26 -11.47
N ARG A 97 4.96 7.45 -12.53
CA ARG A 97 3.95 7.32 -13.58
C ARG A 97 2.61 6.82 -13.05
N ALA A 98 2.63 5.83 -12.16
CA ALA A 98 1.43 5.27 -11.56
C ALA A 98 0.80 6.23 -10.54
N ALA A 99 1.60 6.95 -9.75
CA ALA A 99 1.17 7.99 -8.81
C ALA A 99 0.40 9.11 -9.53
N ALA A 100 0.90 9.56 -10.69
CA ALA A 100 0.24 10.54 -11.54
C ALA A 100 -0.98 10.00 -12.32
N GLY A 101 -1.47 8.80 -12.00
CA GLY A 101 -2.63 8.20 -12.66
C GLY A 101 -2.43 7.83 -14.14
N ARG A 102 -1.18 7.80 -14.63
CA ARG A 102 -0.84 7.50 -16.04
C ARG A 102 -0.74 5.99 -16.33
N SER A 103 -1.10 5.14 -15.36
CA SER A 103 -1.22 3.69 -15.53
C SER A 103 -2.67 3.23 -15.37
N ARG A 104 -2.98 1.99 -15.78
CA ARG A 104 -4.28 1.38 -15.50
C ARG A 104 -4.43 0.94 -14.05
N ASP A 105 -3.32 0.81 -13.35
CA ASP A 105 -3.27 0.46 -11.95
C ASP A 105 -3.70 1.62 -11.06
N THR A 106 -4.48 1.32 -10.04
CA THR A 106 -4.96 2.29 -9.05
C THR A 106 -4.23 2.18 -7.72
N THR A 107 -3.46 1.10 -7.52
CA THR A 107 -2.94 0.77 -6.18
C THR A 107 -1.89 1.76 -5.69
N ILE A 108 -1.10 2.39 -6.57
CA ILE A 108 -0.05 3.32 -6.16
C ILE A 108 -0.66 4.62 -5.64
N TRP A 109 -1.40 5.36 -6.46
CA TRP A 109 -1.96 6.64 -6.01
C TRP A 109 -2.99 6.47 -4.87
N ALA A 110 -3.82 5.41 -4.90
CA ALA A 110 -4.78 5.15 -3.83
C ALA A 110 -4.13 4.75 -2.50
N ARG A 111 -2.92 4.19 -2.55
CA ARG A 111 -2.14 3.83 -1.36
C ARG A 111 -1.30 4.99 -0.85
N PHE A 112 -0.64 5.73 -1.74
CA PHE A 112 0.31 6.78 -1.35
C PHE A 112 -0.35 8.15 -1.15
N VAL A 113 -1.66 8.29 -1.34
CA VAL A 113 -2.44 9.38 -0.73
C VAL A 113 -2.70 9.14 0.77
N GLN A 114 -2.49 7.91 1.26
CA GLN A 114 -2.54 7.55 2.68
C GLN A 114 -1.17 7.72 3.32
N PRO A 115 -1.07 7.68 4.67
CA PRO A 115 0.20 7.83 5.38
C PRO A 115 1.28 6.88 4.86
N SER A 116 2.44 7.46 4.54
CA SER A 116 3.66 6.74 4.16
C SER A 116 4.89 7.53 4.59
N ALA A 117 5.98 6.85 4.89
CA ALA A 117 7.26 7.45 5.27
C ALA A 117 8.36 7.06 4.28
N LEU A 118 9.14 8.03 3.83
CA LEU A 118 10.37 7.80 3.09
C LEU A 118 11.47 7.49 4.10
N VAL A 119 11.78 6.22 4.29
CA VAL A 119 12.67 5.75 5.34
C VAL A 119 14.13 5.63 4.90
N TRP A 120 14.38 5.68 3.59
CA TRP A 120 15.70 5.71 3.01
C TRP A 120 15.67 6.25 1.58
N SER A 121 16.68 7.01 1.20
CA SER A 121 16.96 7.44 -0.18
C SER A 121 18.46 7.45 -0.44
N GLY A 122 18.86 7.05 -1.64
CA GLY A 122 20.25 6.98 -2.04
C GLY A 122 20.89 8.36 -2.17
N ASP A 123 20.12 9.34 -2.65
CA ASP A 123 20.50 10.72 -2.83
C ASP A 123 19.29 11.66 -2.70
N ASP A 124 19.59 12.98 -2.79
CA ASP A 124 18.57 14.03 -2.72
C ASP A 124 17.67 14.06 -3.94
N ALA A 125 18.17 13.68 -5.11
CA ALA A 125 17.38 13.65 -6.33
C ALA A 125 16.28 12.56 -6.24
N ALA A 126 16.63 11.36 -5.77
CA ALA A 126 15.69 10.29 -5.51
C ALA A 126 14.65 10.70 -4.45
N ARG A 127 15.09 11.38 -3.36
CA ARG A 127 14.19 11.89 -2.33
C ARG A 127 13.16 12.86 -2.90
N LEU A 128 13.59 13.84 -3.66
CA LEU A 128 12.71 14.84 -4.28
C LEU A 128 11.75 14.21 -5.28
N GLN A 129 12.21 13.25 -6.09
CA GLN A 129 11.35 12.51 -7.01
C GLN A 129 10.27 11.71 -6.29
N VAL A 130 10.59 11.09 -5.15
CA VAL A 130 9.59 10.34 -4.35
C VAL A 130 8.56 11.30 -3.77
N TRP A 131 8.96 12.42 -3.19
CA TRP A 131 8.03 13.43 -2.65
C TRP A 131 7.13 14.00 -3.75
N ALA A 132 7.70 14.34 -4.90
CA ALA A 132 6.93 14.77 -6.06
C ALA A 132 5.91 13.69 -6.51
N ALA A 133 6.30 12.42 -6.53
CA ALA A 133 5.40 11.33 -6.87
C ALA A 133 4.27 11.14 -5.84
N ILE A 134 4.53 11.31 -4.54
CA ILE A 134 3.50 11.27 -3.49
C ILE A 134 2.53 12.46 -3.66
N ALA A 135 3.05 13.65 -3.98
CA ALA A 135 2.20 14.81 -4.27
C ALA A 135 1.30 14.56 -5.50
N GLU A 136 1.83 13.93 -6.56
CA GLU A 136 1.03 13.50 -7.72
C GLU A 136 -0.02 12.46 -7.35
N ALA A 137 0.27 11.54 -6.42
CA ALA A 137 -0.71 10.60 -5.90
C ALA A 137 -1.86 11.31 -5.17
N ALA A 138 -1.55 12.34 -4.36
CA ALA A 138 -2.56 13.16 -3.68
C ALA A 138 -3.43 13.93 -4.69
N LYS A 139 -2.82 14.55 -5.71
CA LYS A 139 -3.55 15.24 -6.79
C LYS A 139 -4.49 14.28 -7.54
N THR A 140 -3.97 13.12 -7.98
CA THR A 140 -4.75 12.10 -8.71
C THR A 140 -5.95 11.64 -7.88
N ALA A 141 -5.74 11.36 -6.60
CA ALA A 141 -6.77 10.95 -5.67
C ALA A 141 -7.81 12.05 -5.43
N ALA A 142 -7.36 13.29 -5.17
CA ALA A 142 -8.22 14.43 -4.90
C ALA A 142 -9.10 14.82 -6.09
N ARG A 143 -8.55 14.75 -7.32
CA ARG A 143 -9.30 15.02 -8.54
C ARG A 143 -10.41 13.99 -8.77
N LEU A 144 -10.11 12.71 -8.54
CA LEU A 144 -11.13 11.67 -8.60
C LEU A 144 -12.15 11.79 -7.45
N ALA A 145 -11.72 12.22 -6.26
CA ALA A 145 -12.63 12.49 -5.15
C ALA A 145 -13.65 13.59 -5.50
N ALA A 146 -13.23 14.67 -6.17
CA ALA A 146 -14.13 15.71 -6.66
C ALA A 146 -15.19 15.17 -7.65
N ALA A 147 -14.79 14.23 -8.53
CA ALA A 147 -15.72 13.65 -9.51
C ALA A 147 -16.69 12.63 -8.91
N LEU A 148 -16.30 11.92 -7.85
CA LEU A 148 -17.07 10.84 -7.19
C LEU A 148 -17.86 11.32 -5.97
N GLY A 149 -17.45 12.43 -5.38
CA GLY A 149 -18.03 12.99 -4.17
C GLY A 149 -19.33 13.74 -4.41
N PRO A 150 -19.89 14.33 -3.36
CA PRO A 150 -21.08 15.19 -3.47
C PRO A 150 -20.75 16.50 -4.18
N ASP A 151 -21.77 17.23 -4.62
CA ASP A 151 -21.60 18.56 -5.20
C ASP A 151 -21.08 19.58 -4.18
N SER A 152 -21.41 19.38 -2.90
CA SER A 152 -20.87 20.11 -1.74
C SER A 152 -20.83 19.17 -0.53
N GLY A 153 -19.73 19.20 0.22
CA GLY A 153 -19.57 18.33 1.38
C GLY A 153 -18.26 18.58 2.12
N THR A 154 -18.04 17.88 3.20
CA THR A 154 -16.79 17.91 3.96
C THR A 154 -15.66 17.20 3.22
N ALA A 155 -14.41 17.53 3.52
CA ALA A 155 -13.26 16.81 2.97
C ALA A 155 -13.33 15.30 3.23
N GLU A 156 -13.85 14.92 4.41
CA GLU A 156 -14.03 13.51 4.78
C GLU A 156 -15.01 12.79 3.86
N GLU A 157 -16.12 13.43 3.47
CA GLU A 157 -17.11 12.84 2.56
C GLU A 157 -16.52 12.58 1.16
N PHE A 158 -15.70 13.51 0.65
CA PHE A 158 -14.98 13.34 -0.60
C PHE A 158 -13.98 12.17 -0.53
N TRP A 159 -13.15 12.12 0.53
CA TRP A 159 -12.22 11.02 0.73
C TRP A 159 -12.94 9.68 0.93
N ARG A 160 -14.05 9.66 1.64
CA ARG A 160 -14.87 8.46 1.83
C ARG A 160 -15.43 7.94 0.51
N ALA A 161 -15.94 8.82 -0.34
CA ALA A 161 -16.41 8.45 -1.68
C ALA A 161 -15.29 7.82 -2.52
N LEU A 162 -14.10 8.42 -2.50
CA LEU A 162 -12.91 7.91 -3.17
C LEU A 162 -12.52 6.52 -2.65
N PHE A 163 -12.31 6.36 -1.35
CA PHE A 163 -11.85 5.09 -0.78
C PHE A 163 -12.87 3.98 -0.97
N ARG A 164 -14.15 4.28 -0.84
CA ARG A 164 -15.21 3.31 -1.16
C ARG A 164 -15.13 2.84 -2.62
N ALA A 165 -14.88 3.75 -3.56
CA ALA A 165 -14.75 3.41 -4.97
C ALA A 165 -13.50 2.58 -5.25
N THR A 166 -12.34 2.95 -4.70
CA THR A 166 -11.06 2.24 -4.89
C THR A 166 -11.09 0.85 -4.27
N TYR A 167 -11.68 0.70 -3.08
CA TYR A 167 -11.85 -0.60 -2.44
C TYR A 167 -12.73 -1.56 -3.24
N ARG A 168 -13.80 -1.07 -3.86
CA ARG A 168 -14.67 -1.88 -4.74
C ARG A 168 -13.97 -2.28 -6.05
N ALA A 169 -13.01 -1.50 -6.52
CA ALA A 169 -12.25 -1.79 -7.72
C ALA A 169 -11.18 -2.85 -7.53
N GLU A 170 -10.63 -2.98 -6.32
CA GLU A 170 -9.61 -3.95 -5.99
C GLU A 170 -10.23 -5.29 -5.53
N PHE A 171 -9.51 -6.39 -5.78
CA PHE A 171 -9.86 -7.68 -5.20
C PHE A 171 -9.34 -7.72 -3.77
N ARG A 172 -10.19 -7.40 -2.79
CA ARG A 172 -9.86 -7.44 -1.37
C ARG A 172 -10.72 -8.49 -0.67
N ILE A 173 -10.08 -9.29 0.17
CA ILE A 173 -10.73 -10.32 1.02
C ILE A 173 -11.24 -9.67 2.33
N GLU A 174 -11.03 -8.38 2.51
CA GLU A 174 -11.36 -7.64 3.71
C GLU A 174 -12.86 -7.34 3.81
N LYS A 175 -13.38 -7.28 5.06
CA LYS A 175 -14.79 -6.98 5.32
C LYS A 175 -15.16 -5.58 4.81
N PRO A 176 -16.40 -5.37 4.30
CA PRO A 176 -16.93 -4.06 3.97
C PRO A 176 -16.85 -3.11 5.20
N GLY A 177 -16.60 -1.83 4.96
CA GLY A 177 -16.50 -0.81 6.03
C GLY A 177 -15.07 -0.48 6.44
N ARG A 178 -14.05 -1.19 5.94
CA ARG A 178 -12.65 -0.88 6.24
C ARG A 178 -12.18 0.44 5.62
N GLU A 179 -12.85 0.91 4.57
CA GLU A 179 -12.64 2.24 4.00
C GLU A 179 -12.82 3.36 5.03
N ASN A 180 -13.74 3.19 6.00
CA ASN A 180 -13.93 4.15 7.08
C ASN A 180 -12.74 4.16 8.04
N SER A 181 -12.11 3.00 8.29
CA SER A 181 -10.96 2.89 9.18
C SER A 181 -9.70 3.60 8.67
N ILE A 182 -9.63 3.93 7.37
CA ILE A 182 -8.50 4.70 6.82
C ILE A 182 -8.54 6.14 7.37
N LEU A 183 -9.72 6.76 7.30
CA LEU A 183 -9.92 8.15 7.72
C LEU A 183 -9.86 8.29 9.24
N THR A 184 -10.44 7.32 9.97
CA THR A 184 -10.47 7.34 11.43
C THR A 184 -9.12 6.95 12.07
N ALA A 185 -8.26 6.22 11.35
CA ALA A 185 -6.96 5.78 11.89
C ALA A 185 -5.92 6.89 11.96
N ASP A 186 -6.01 7.89 11.08
CA ASP A 186 -5.11 9.05 11.06
C ASP A 186 -5.86 10.26 10.45
N PRO A 187 -6.77 10.90 11.22
CA PRO A 187 -7.52 12.06 10.73
C PRO A 187 -6.62 13.24 10.38
N ALA A 188 -5.54 13.45 11.16
CA ALA A 188 -4.61 14.56 10.98
C ALA A 188 -3.89 14.51 9.61
N HIS A 189 -3.67 13.28 9.08
CA HIS A 189 -3.09 13.12 7.75
C HIS A 189 -3.96 13.75 6.65
N PHE A 190 -5.28 13.59 6.76
CA PHE A 190 -6.24 14.05 5.73
C PHE A 190 -6.71 15.49 5.94
N GLU A 191 -6.49 16.04 7.14
CA GLU A 191 -6.87 17.43 7.45
C GLU A 191 -6.17 18.42 6.51
N GLY A 192 -6.94 19.23 5.79
CA GLY A 192 -6.42 20.19 4.83
C GLY A 192 -5.76 19.63 3.57
N LEU A 193 -5.56 18.30 3.45
CA LEU A 193 -4.91 17.70 2.28
C LEU A 193 -5.74 17.87 0.99
N LEU A 194 -7.06 17.74 1.08
CA LEU A 194 -7.94 17.81 -0.09
C LEU A 194 -7.89 19.18 -0.78
N PRO A 195 -8.14 20.31 -0.09
CA PRO A 195 -8.06 21.62 -0.71
C PRO A 195 -6.65 21.92 -1.25
N LEU A 196 -5.58 21.61 -0.51
CA LEU A 196 -4.21 21.78 -1.00
C LEU A 196 -3.95 21.00 -2.30
N ALA A 197 -4.48 19.78 -2.41
CA ALA A 197 -4.33 18.97 -3.61
C ALA A 197 -5.18 19.52 -4.78
N TRP A 198 -6.33 20.14 -4.51
CA TRP A 198 -7.12 20.84 -5.54
C TRP A 198 -6.42 22.11 -6.02
N GLU A 199 -5.97 22.97 -5.10
CA GLU A 199 -5.20 24.18 -5.41
C GLU A 199 -3.94 23.86 -6.26
N ALA A 200 -3.18 22.83 -5.85
CA ALA A 200 -1.94 22.46 -6.54
C ALA A 200 -2.13 21.95 -7.97
N GLN A 201 -3.37 21.71 -8.41
CA GLN A 201 -3.70 21.30 -9.78
C GLN A 201 -4.66 22.27 -10.48
N GLY A 202 -4.90 23.47 -9.88
CA GLY A 202 -5.76 24.51 -10.45
C GLY A 202 -7.25 24.16 -10.48
N LEU A 203 -7.71 23.21 -9.63
CA LEU A 203 -9.13 22.94 -9.49
C LEU A 203 -9.72 23.98 -8.53
N GLU A 204 -10.56 24.84 -9.07
CA GLU A 204 -11.25 25.86 -8.29
C GLU A 204 -12.32 25.25 -7.40
N PHE A 205 -12.52 25.82 -6.21
CA PHE A 205 -13.57 25.42 -5.28
C PHE A 205 -13.97 26.59 -4.37
N THR A 206 -15.20 26.55 -3.84
CA THR A 206 -15.62 27.43 -2.76
C THR A 206 -15.58 26.68 -1.44
N ARG A 207 -15.34 27.44 -0.36
CA ARG A 207 -15.34 26.94 1.01
C ARG A 207 -16.33 27.75 1.86
N GLU A 208 -17.27 27.06 2.50
CA GLU A 208 -18.21 27.61 3.45
C GLU A 208 -18.10 26.84 4.78
N GLY A 209 -17.33 27.38 5.72
CA GLY A 209 -16.97 26.68 6.95
C GLY A 209 -16.17 25.41 6.66
N THR A 210 -16.75 24.25 6.98
CA THR A 210 -16.15 22.93 6.71
C THR A 210 -16.55 22.33 5.37
N LEU A 211 -17.52 22.94 4.68
CA LEU A 211 -18.03 22.46 3.41
C LEU A 211 -17.16 22.97 2.24
N LEU A 212 -16.88 22.10 1.32
CA LEU A 212 -16.13 22.33 0.11
C LEU A 212 -17.03 22.04 -1.10
N ARG A 213 -17.03 22.92 -2.10
CA ARG A 213 -17.74 22.75 -3.36
C ARG A 213 -16.74 22.87 -4.49
N PRO A 214 -16.31 21.78 -5.15
CA PRO A 214 -15.43 21.85 -6.31
C PRO A 214 -16.17 22.38 -7.52
N HIS A 215 -15.54 23.29 -8.26
CA HIS A 215 -16.06 23.83 -9.53
C HIS A 215 -15.53 22.99 -10.69
N LEU A 216 -16.00 21.75 -10.75
CA LEU A 216 -15.58 20.79 -11.78
C LEU A 216 -16.57 20.84 -12.95
N PRO A 217 -16.16 21.31 -14.17
CA PRO A 217 -17.02 21.31 -15.33
C PRO A 217 -17.59 19.92 -15.65
N GLU A 218 -18.84 19.83 -16.05
CA GLU A 218 -19.51 18.55 -16.32
C GLU A 218 -18.80 17.70 -17.39
N SER A 219 -18.21 18.35 -18.39
CA SER A 219 -17.39 17.67 -19.40
C SER A 219 -16.15 17.00 -18.81
N GLU A 220 -15.51 17.67 -17.86
CA GLU A 220 -14.34 17.16 -17.14
C GLU A 220 -14.73 16.05 -16.17
N ARG A 221 -15.82 16.25 -15.40
CA ARG A 221 -16.38 15.20 -14.51
C ARG A 221 -16.65 13.93 -15.30
N ARG A 222 -17.33 14.00 -16.44
CA ARG A 222 -17.58 12.85 -17.33
C ARG A 222 -16.31 12.20 -17.85
N SER A 223 -15.28 13.00 -18.18
CA SER A 223 -13.98 12.48 -18.60
C SER A 223 -13.29 11.70 -17.48
N LEU A 224 -13.27 12.23 -16.25
CA LEU A 224 -12.72 11.57 -15.07
C LEU A 224 -13.47 10.28 -14.72
N LEU A 225 -14.78 10.27 -14.81
CA LEU A 225 -15.60 9.07 -14.56
C LEU A 225 -15.38 7.99 -15.63
N ARG A 226 -15.16 8.37 -16.89
CA ARG A 226 -14.74 7.44 -17.96
C ARG A 226 -13.34 6.88 -17.68
N TRP A 227 -12.38 7.76 -17.34
CA TRP A 227 -11.03 7.37 -16.93
C TRP A 227 -11.05 6.39 -15.76
N TRP A 228 -11.90 6.66 -14.76
CA TRP A 228 -12.11 5.77 -13.60
C TRP A 228 -12.74 4.44 -13.99
N SER A 229 -13.77 4.45 -14.84
CA SER A 229 -14.47 3.24 -15.27
C SER A 229 -13.53 2.20 -15.90
N LEU A 230 -12.59 2.64 -16.73
CA LEU A 230 -11.58 1.78 -17.35
C LEU A 230 -10.69 1.13 -16.28
N ARG A 231 -10.26 1.90 -15.28
CA ARG A 231 -9.39 1.40 -14.19
C ARG A 231 -10.13 0.46 -13.24
N ARG A 232 -11.35 0.80 -12.89
CA ARG A 232 -12.22 -0.06 -12.08
C ARG A 232 -12.43 -1.43 -12.72
N ARG A 233 -12.61 -1.50 -14.01
CA ARG A 233 -12.74 -2.77 -14.76
C ARG A 233 -11.43 -3.54 -14.79
N ALA A 234 -10.29 -2.87 -14.88
CA ALA A 234 -8.97 -3.49 -14.91
C ALA A 234 -8.48 -3.95 -13.52
N GLY A 235 -8.99 -3.38 -12.43
CA GLY A 235 -8.45 -3.59 -11.09
C GLY A 235 -8.45 -5.06 -10.65
N LYS A 236 -9.60 -5.73 -10.71
CA LYS A 236 -9.70 -7.15 -10.32
C LYS A 236 -8.85 -8.08 -11.20
N PRO A 237 -8.90 -8.00 -12.56
CA PRO A 237 -8.02 -8.80 -13.42
C PRO A 237 -6.52 -8.58 -13.12
N LEU A 238 -6.09 -7.32 -12.93
CA LEU A 238 -4.71 -7.02 -12.59
C LEU A 238 -4.30 -7.61 -11.25
N ASN A 239 -5.16 -7.57 -10.23
CA ASN A 239 -4.87 -8.16 -8.94
C ASN A 239 -4.78 -9.69 -9.01
N ILE A 240 -5.66 -10.34 -9.78
CA ILE A 240 -5.58 -11.80 -10.02
C ILE A 240 -4.28 -12.15 -10.73
N LEU A 241 -3.89 -11.38 -11.75
CA LEU A 241 -2.66 -11.60 -12.50
C LEU A 241 -1.41 -11.42 -11.60
N ARG A 242 -1.42 -10.43 -10.71
CA ARG A 242 -0.37 -10.23 -9.70
C ARG A 242 -0.31 -11.36 -8.69
N LEU A 243 -1.46 -11.84 -8.24
CA LEU A 243 -1.53 -12.98 -7.34
C LEU A 243 -0.98 -14.24 -8.02
N ALA A 244 -1.36 -14.51 -9.26
CA ALA A 244 -0.82 -15.62 -10.05
C ALA A 244 0.68 -15.49 -10.25
N LYS A 245 1.20 -14.29 -10.59
CA LYS A 245 2.65 -14.06 -10.66
C LYS A 245 3.32 -14.28 -9.30
N ALA A 246 2.75 -13.77 -8.22
CA ALA A 246 3.32 -13.94 -6.88
C ALA A 246 3.45 -15.41 -6.49
N THR A 247 2.58 -16.32 -6.95
CA THR A 247 2.71 -17.75 -6.65
C THR A 247 4.00 -18.37 -7.20
N THR A 248 4.57 -17.80 -8.28
CA THR A 248 5.79 -18.28 -8.92
C THR A 248 7.05 -17.49 -8.57
N THR A 249 6.88 -16.22 -8.20
CA THR A 249 8.00 -15.28 -8.00
C THR A 249 8.15 -14.79 -6.55
N PHE A 250 7.26 -15.19 -5.65
CA PHE A 250 7.27 -14.70 -4.27
C PHE A 250 8.40 -15.36 -3.47
N GLU A 251 9.56 -14.73 -3.47
CA GLU A 251 10.68 -15.14 -2.64
C GLU A 251 10.29 -15.04 -1.15
N GLY A 252 10.53 -16.13 -0.39
CA GLY A 252 10.14 -16.22 1.01
C GLY A 252 8.67 -16.63 1.24
N ALA A 253 7.90 -17.00 0.20
CA ALA A 253 6.50 -17.43 0.33
C ALA A 253 6.31 -18.54 1.35
N ALA A 254 7.20 -19.53 1.40
CA ALA A 254 7.16 -20.65 2.35
C ALA A 254 7.34 -20.17 3.80
N SER A 255 8.30 -19.27 4.05
CA SER A 255 8.55 -18.69 5.38
C SER A 255 7.38 -17.81 5.81
N TYR A 256 6.86 -16.96 4.92
CA TYR A 256 5.67 -16.16 5.17
C TYR A 256 4.44 -17.02 5.51
N GLY A 257 4.21 -18.07 4.73
CA GLY A 257 3.11 -19.01 4.95
C GLY A 257 3.23 -19.75 6.29
N ALA A 258 4.42 -20.23 6.63
CA ALA A 258 4.71 -20.90 7.90
C ALA A 258 4.48 -19.97 9.09
N TRP A 259 5.03 -18.76 9.05
CA TRP A 259 4.81 -17.75 10.10
C TRP A 259 3.33 -17.38 10.25
N LYS A 260 2.63 -17.16 9.15
CA LYS A 260 1.20 -16.83 9.19
C LYS A 260 0.37 -17.96 9.78
N LEU A 261 0.73 -19.20 9.45
CA LEU A 261 0.11 -20.39 10.00
C LEU A 261 0.30 -20.49 11.50
N GLU A 262 1.55 -20.37 11.96
CA GLU A 262 1.93 -20.40 13.38
C GLU A 262 1.16 -19.34 14.17
N ARG A 263 1.10 -18.09 13.67
CA ARG A 263 0.38 -17.00 14.32
C ARG A 263 -1.13 -17.26 14.45
N HIS A 264 -1.76 -17.94 13.48
CA HIS A 264 -3.21 -18.19 13.49
C HIS A 264 -3.61 -19.50 14.15
N THR A 265 -2.73 -20.46 14.23
CA THR A 265 -3.05 -21.82 14.70
C THR A 265 -2.18 -22.32 15.82
N GLY A 266 -1.10 -21.62 16.17
CA GLY A 266 -0.08 -22.07 17.12
C GLY A 266 0.76 -23.25 16.64
N LEU A 267 0.62 -23.67 15.36
CA LEU A 267 1.33 -24.82 14.80
C LEU A 267 2.56 -24.36 14.04
N THR A 268 3.74 -24.72 14.54
CA THR A 268 5.02 -24.46 13.86
C THR A 268 5.17 -25.40 12.67
N LEU A 269 5.38 -24.86 11.49
CA LEU A 269 5.63 -25.60 10.27
C LEU A 269 7.09 -25.43 9.85
N GLU A 270 7.88 -26.51 9.92
CA GLU A 270 9.26 -26.48 9.43
C GLU A 270 9.32 -26.13 7.94
N VAL A 271 10.12 -25.12 7.60
CA VAL A 271 10.33 -24.67 6.23
C VAL A 271 11.53 -25.40 5.63
N THR A 272 11.28 -26.59 5.08
CA THR A 272 12.33 -27.40 4.44
C THR A 272 12.83 -26.75 3.13
N PRO A 273 14.05 -27.08 2.64
CA PRO A 273 14.56 -26.59 1.35
C PRO A 273 13.62 -26.87 0.18
N PHE A 274 12.93 -28.01 0.17
CA PHE A 274 11.93 -28.36 -0.83
C PHE A 274 10.72 -27.41 -0.78
N ARG A 275 10.20 -27.09 0.43
CA ARG A 275 9.11 -26.14 0.61
C ARG A 275 9.48 -24.71 0.19
N LYS A 276 10.76 -24.32 0.38
CA LYS A 276 11.28 -23.04 -0.10
C LYS A 276 11.30 -22.97 -1.62
N ARG A 277 11.73 -24.07 -2.29
CA ARG A 277 11.88 -24.12 -3.76
C ARG A 277 10.56 -24.34 -4.50
N HIS A 278 9.61 -25.07 -3.89
CA HIS A 278 8.33 -25.45 -4.50
C HIS A 278 7.13 -25.19 -3.57
N PRO A 279 6.83 -23.93 -3.23
CA PRO A 279 5.79 -23.60 -2.25
C PRO A 279 4.40 -24.11 -2.63
N LEU A 280 4.07 -24.10 -3.93
CA LEU A 280 2.77 -24.59 -4.43
C LEU A 280 2.62 -26.11 -4.30
N LEU A 281 3.70 -26.86 -4.58
CA LEU A 281 3.69 -28.33 -4.44
C LEU A 281 3.64 -28.76 -2.96
N ALA A 282 4.07 -27.89 -2.05
CA ALA A 282 4.04 -28.13 -0.61
C ALA A 282 2.67 -27.81 0.03
N MET A 283 1.79 -27.06 -0.66
CA MET A 283 0.46 -26.67 -0.13
C MET A 283 -0.44 -27.85 0.27
N PRO A 284 -0.58 -28.93 -0.53
CA PRO A 284 -1.42 -30.08 -0.15
C PRO A 284 -0.95 -30.74 1.15
N GLY A 285 0.37 -30.91 1.30
CA GLY A 285 0.96 -31.46 2.54
C GLY A 285 0.78 -30.57 3.76
N ALA A 286 0.86 -29.26 3.60
CA ALA A 286 0.58 -28.30 4.66
C ALA A 286 -0.91 -28.30 5.04
N ALA A 287 -1.82 -28.32 4.08
CA ALA A 287 -3.24 -28.41 4.31
C ALA A 287 -3.64 -29.69 5.05
N TRP A 288 -3.02 -30.82 4.68
CA TRP A 288 -3.24 -32.12 5.36
C TRP A 288 -2.69 -32.13 6.81
N ALA A 289 -1.52 -31.56 7.03
CA ALA A 289 -0.97 -31.39 8.38
C ALA A 289 -1.88 -30.55 9.28
N LEU A 290 -2.43 -29.46 8.75
CA LEU A 290 -3.42 -28.62 9.42
C LEU A 290 -4.70 -29.38 9.77
N TRP A 291 -5.22 -30.11 8.82
CA TRP A 291 -6.43 -30.90 9.02
C TRP A 291 -6.22 -31.98 10.11
N ARG A 292 -5.08 -32.67 10.08
CA ARG A 292 -4.70 -33.63 11.15
C ARG A 292 -4.58 -32.97 12.52
N ALA A 293 -3.94 -31.81 12.60
CA ALA A 293 -3.76 -31.10 13.85
C ALA A 293 -5.11 -30.62 14.43
N ARG A 294 -6.01 -30.09 13.59
CA ARG A 294 -7.37 -29.70 14.00
C ARG A 294 -8.19 -30.90 14.50
N ARG A 295 -8.06 -32.08 13.87
CA ARG A 295 -8.73 -33.29 14.35
C ARG A 295 -8.22 -33.75 15.71
N ARG A 296 -6.91 -33.63 15.96
CA ARG A 296 -6.32 -34.01 17.27
C ARG A 296 -6.74 -33.06 18.38
N SER A 297 -6.82 -31.74 18.12
CA SER A 297 -7.30 -30.78 19.11
C SER A 297 -8.77 -30.95 19.45
N SER A 298 -9.63 -31.21 18.44
CA SER A 298 -11.04 -31.47 18.67
C SER A 298 -11.30 -32.81 19.40
N GLN A 299 -10.45 -33.82 19.25
CA GLN A 299 -10.54 -35.08 20.01
C GLN A 299 -10.07 -34.92 21.46
N ARG A 300 -9.08 -34.07 21.73
CA ARG A 300 -8.67 -33.74 23.11
C ARG A 300 -9.74 -32.94 23.86
N ALA A 301 -10.39 -31.96 23.19
CA ALA A 301 -11.47 -31.18 23.78
C ALA A 301 -12.78 -31.96 24.03
N ARG A 302 -12.92 -33.16 23.49
CA ARG A 302 -14.06 -34.07 23.74
C ARG A 302 -13.77 -35.13 24.81
N ARG A 303 -12.52 -35.22 25.29
CA ARG A 303 -12.09 -36.20 26.28
C ARG A 303 -11.72 -35.58 27.64
N GLY A 304 -11.72 -34.25 27.76
CA GLY A 304 -11.67 -33.47 28.99
C GLY A 304 -12.98 -32.77 29.26
#